data_14173b2d05a0b3bca9c7a2396ca4de62
#
_entry.id   14173b2d05a0b3bca9c7a2396ca4de62
#
_cell.length_a   1.000
_cell.length_b   1.000
_cell.length_c   1.000
_cell.angle_alpha   90.00
_cell.angle_beta   90.00
_cell.angle_gamma   90.00
#
_symmetry.space_group_name_H-M   'P 1'
#
loop_
_entity.id
_entity.type
_entity.pdbx_description
1 polymer ?
#
loop_
_entity_poly.entity_id
_entity_poly.type
_entity_poly.pdbx_seq_one_letter_code
_entity_poly.pdbx_strand_id
1 'polypeptide(L)'
;MQQQMENIEQVFGDRARITVVVGFKLEMIIEAHPTASFVYNEVYDQTNTSKSLLKALIASQESGVLWLNGDVVFDAKVLERVSSRIESEKSFVCVNTSATAEEEVKYTVDEKGFIKELSKTVQGALGEAVGINFISATHKEDVITQLQACGDQDYFERGLELAIEKSGVQIEPVDISDLFAVEVDFQADLDRANQLLS
;
A
#
# COMPACT_ATOMS: atom_id res chain seq x y z
N MET A 1 0.65 8.92 -9.65
CA MET A 1 0.00 9.73 -8.60
C MET A 1 -1.26 10.45 -9.06
N GLN A 2 -1.29 11.25 -10.14
CA GLN A 2 -2.51 11.93 -10.62
C GLN A 2 -3.68 10.94 -10.81
N GLN A 3 -3.46 9.88 -11.55
CA GLN A 3 -4.45 8.82 -11.81
C GLN A 3 -4.94 8.13 -10.51
N GLN A 4 -4.07 7.92 -9.53
CA GLN A 4 -4.46 7.37 -8.23
C GLN A 4 -5.41 8.31 -7.47
N MET A 5 -5.13 9.63 -7.49
CA MET A 5 -6.01 10.62 -6.86
C MET A 5 -7.38 10.68 -7.55
N GLU A 6 -7.41 10.65 -8.87
CA GLU A 6 -8.65 10.60 -9.66
C GLU A 6 -9.48 9.35 -9.34
N ASN A 7 -8.84 8.18 -9.23
CA ASN A 7 -9.52 6.95 -8.82
C ASN A 7 -10.08 7.04 -7.39
N ILE A 8 -9.32 7.62 -6.45
CA ILE A 8 -9.78 7.81 -5.06
C ILE A 8 -10.98 8.76 -5.04
N GLU A 9 -10.90 9.87 -5.75
CA GLU A 9 -11.99 10.85 -5.84
C GLU A 9 -13.24 10.24 -6.49
N GLN A 10 -13.07 9.48 -7.57
CA GLN A 10 -14.17 8.79 -8.25
C GLN A 10 -14.92 7.83 -7.33
N VAL A 11 -14.21 7.02 -6.52
CA VAL A 11 -14.81 5.95 -5.72
C VAL A 11 -15.27 6.44 -4.35
N PHE A 12 -14.50 7.31 -3.71
CA PHE A 12 -14.75 7.72 -2.32
C PHE A 12 -15.23 9.17 -2.18
N GLY A 13 -14.95 10.04 -3.18
CA GLY A 13 -15.31 11.46 -3.16
C GLY A 13 -14.83 12.15 -1.87
N ASP A 14 -15.67 13.00 -1.31
CA ASP A 14 -15.39 13.78 -0.08
C ASP A 14 -15.17 12.92 1.19
N ARG A 15 -15.40 11.61 1.12
CA ARG A 15 -15.15 10.69 2.25
C ARG A 15 -13.66 10.39 2.44
N ALA A 16 -12.85 10.57 1.39
CA ALA A 16 -11.41 10.33 1.46
C ALA A 16 -10.63 11.62 1.73
N ARG A 17 -9.62 11.51 2.60
CA ARG A 17 -8.59 12.54 2.76
C ARG A 17 -7.29 12.01 2.22
N ILE A 18 -6.77 12.66 1.19
CA ILE A 18 -5.53 12.25 0.54
C ILE A 18 -4.35 12.95 1.22
N THR A 19 -3.41 12.14 1.70
CA THR A 19 -2.12 12.60 2.22
C THR A 19 -1.00 11.96 1.42
N VAL A 20 -0.09 12.75 0.92
CA VAL A 20 1.08 12.28 0.17
C VAL A 20 2.32 12.36 1.05
N VAL A 21 3.03 11.24 1.21
CA VAL A 21 4.35 11.25 1.83
C VAL A 21 5.36 11.68 0.77
N VAL A 22 6.08 12.75 1.06
CA VAL A 22 7.02 13.36 0.13
C VAL A 22 8.44 13.38 0.68
N GLY A 23 9.41 13.36 -0.23
CA GLY A 23 10.83 13.45 0.09
C GLY A 23 11.54 14.12 -1.06
N PHE A 24 12.01 13.34 -2.03
CA PHE A 24 12.67 13.83 -3.23
C PHE A 24 11.73 14.73 -4.07
N LYS A 25 12.22 15.91 -4.50
CA LYS A 25 11.47 16.87 -5.33
C LYS A 25 10.11 17.27 -4.77
N LEU A 26 10.02 17.40 -3.45
CA LEU A 26 8.76 17.71 -2.76
C LEU A 26 8.07 18.96 -3.32
N GLU A 27 8.80 19.99 -3.69
CA GLU A 27 8.24 21.25 -4.23
C GLU A 27 7.46 21.00 -5.53
N MET A 28 8.00 20.16 -6.43
CA MET A 28 7.32 19.82 -7.68
C MET A 28 6.01 19.06 -7.44
N ILE A 29 5.99 18.21 -6.41
CA ILE A 29 4.79 17.43 -6.05
C ILE A 29 3.73 18.36 -5.44
N ILE A 30 4.13 19.26 -4.55
CA ILE A 30 3.23 20.25 -3.94
C ILE A 30 2.65 21.19 -4.99
N GLU A 31 3.46 21.67 -5.93
CA GLU A 31 3.00 22.53 -7.03
C GLU A 31 2.00 21.82 -7.94
N ALA A 32 2.22 20.52 -8.22
CA ALA A 32 1.33 19.72 -9.07
C ALA A 32 -0.01 19.36 -8.38
N HIS A 33 -0.02 19.27 -7.04
CA HIS A 33 -1.18 18.80 -6.27
C HIS A 33 -1.47 19.70 -5.04
N PRO A 34 -1.76 21.00 -5.24
CA PRO A 34 -1.84 21.98 -4.16
C PRO A 34 -2.98 21.75 -3.17
N THR A 35 -3.94 20.88 -3.49
CA THR A 35 -5.09 20.56 -2.64
C THR A 35 -4.86 19.35 -1.74
N ALA A 36 -3.79 18.58 -1.95
CA ALA A 36 -3.45 17.43 -1.12
C ALA A 36 -2.83 17.87 0.21
N SER A 37 -2.93 17.00 1.21
CA SER A 37 -2.12 17.10 2.43
C SER A 37 -0.77 16.43 2.22
N PHE A 38 0.27 16.89 2.94
CA PHE A 38 1.62 16.36 2.78
C PHE A 38 2.23 16.00 4.12
N VAL A 39 2.96 14.88 4.14
CA VAL A 39 3.85 14.49 5.24
C VAL A 39 5.27 14.40 4.67
N TYR A 40 6.19 15.16 5.24
CA TYR A 40 7.57 15.18 4.77
C TYR A 40 8.41 14.11 5.49
N ASN A 41 9.01 13.21 4.70
CA ASN A 41 10.06 12.33 5.19
C ASN A 41 11.42 13.01 4.95
N GLU A 42 11.94 13.71 5.93
CA GLU A 42 13.18 14.50 5.87
C GLU A 42 14.44 13.63 5.71
N VAL A 43 14.32 12.33 5.97
CA VAL A 43 15.41 11.34 5.84
C VAL A 43 15.11 10.31 4.75
N TYR A 44 14.34 10.70 3.74
CA TYR A 44 13.90 9.83 2.64
C TYR A 44 15.06 9.14 1.90
N ASP A 45 16.21 9.78 1.83
CA ASP A 45 17.43 9.31 1.19
C ASP A 45 18.25 8.33 2.07
N GLN A 46 17.87 8.18 3.33
CA GLN A 46 18.52 7.32 4.33
C GLN A 46 17.60 6.20 4.84
N THR A 47 16.33 6.23 4.47
CA THR A 47 15.31 5.30 4.97
C THR A 47 14.50 4.70 3.84
N ASN A 48 13.81 3.58 4.12
CA ASN A 48 12.93 2.93 3.16
C ASN A 48 11.45 3.13 3.53
N THR A 49 10.55 2.44 2.83
CA THR A 49 9.10 2.62 2.87
C THR A 49 8.50 2.41 4.26
N SER A 50 9.11 1.62 5.15
CA SER A 50 8.66 1.47 6.54
C SER A 50 8.60 2.80 7.29
N LYS A 51 9.60 3.66 7.10
CA LYS A 51 9.66 4.96 7.80
C LYS A 51 8.73 5.99 7.16
N SER A 52 8.52 5.92 5.84
CA SER A 52 7.53 6.75 5.14
C SER A 52 6.11 6.41 5.59
N LEU A 53 5.75 5.13 5.63
CA LEU A 53 4.44 4.70 6.11
C LEU A 53 4.23 5.05 7.59
N LEU A 54 5.24 4.85 8.43
CA LEU A 54 5.20 5.23 9.85
C LEU A 54 4.81 6.69 10.04
N LYS A 55 5.45 7.61 9.31
CA LYS A 55 5.15 9.05 9.37
C LYS A 55 3.70 9.34 8.95
N ALA A 56 3.23 8.67 7.89
CA ALA A 56 1.85 8.81 7.42
C ALA A 56 0.83 8.32 8.45
N LEU A 57 1.05 7.14 9.05
CA LEU A 57 0.15 6.59 10.04
C LEU A 57 0.08 7.44 11.32
N ILE A 58 1.22 7.94 11.81
CA ILE A 58 1.27 8.85 12.97
C ILE A 58 0.53 10.16 12.68
N ALA A 59 0.65 10.70 11.47
CA ALA A 59 -0.03 11.93 11.06
C ALA A 59 -1.52 11.73 10.74
N SER A 60 -1.98 10.48 10.58
CA SER A 60 -3.36 10.16 10.22
C SER A 60 -4.33 10.33 11.40
N GLN A 61 -5.62 10.47 11.08
CA GLN A 61 -6.68 10.49 12.10
C GLN A 61 -6.90 9.10 12.72
N GLU A 62 -7.80 8.98 13.68
CA GLU A 62 -8.13 7.73 14.38
C GLU A 62 -8.84 6.67 13.51
N SER A 63 -9.15 6.97 12.24
CA SER A 63 -9.75 6.04 11.29
C SER A 63 -8.72 5.05 10.70
N GLY A 64 -9.21 4.01 10.01
CA GLY A 64 -8.38 3.15 9.19
C GLY A 64 -7.70 3.92 8.06
N VAL A 65 -6.61 3.37 7.52
CA VAL A 65 -5.78 4.01 6.49
C VAL A 65 -5.59 3.08 5.30
N LEU A 66 -6.03 3.54 4.12
CA LEU A 66 -5.65 2.96 2.83
C LEU A 66 -4.36 3.66 2.37
N TRP A 67 -3.34 2.88 1.99
CA TRP A 67 -2.16 3.46 1.35
C TRP A 67 -1.81 2.74 0.05
N LEU A 68 -1.18 3.50 -0.83
CA LEU A 68 -0.81 3.08 -2.17
C LEU A 68 0.69 3.36 -2.38
N ASN A 69 1.39 2.43 -3.01
CA ASN A 69 2.72 2.72 -3.53
C ASN A 69 2.60 3.77 -4.64
N GLY A 70 3.52 4.73 -4.68
CA GLY A 70 3.44 5.88 -5.59
C GLY A 70 3.57 5.54 -7.08
N ASP A 71 4.16 4.39 -7.38
CA ASP A 71 4.46 3.83 -8.69
C ASP A 71 3.38 2.87 -9.24
N VAL A 72 2.37 2.54 -8.45
CA VAL A 72 1.28 1.65 -8.89
C VAL A 72 0.24 2.42 -9.73
N VAL A 73 -0.03 1.92 -10.92
CA VAL A 73 -1.12 2.37 -11.82
C VAL A 73 -2.18 1.27 -11.86
N PHE A 74 -3.44 1.63 -11.58
CA PHE A 74 -4.51 0.63 -11.45
C PHE A 74 -5.89 1.17 -11.89
N ASP A 75 -6.81 0.26 -12.28
CA ASP A 75 -8.21 0.58 -12.58
C ASP A 75 -8.97 0.96 -11.29
N ALA A 76 -9.83 1.97 -11.34
CA ALA A 76 -10.71 2.38 -10.23
C ALA A 76 -11.53 1.23 -9.64
N LYS A 77 -11.84 0.21 -10.45
CA LYS A 77 -12.51 -1.02 -10.01
C LYS A 77 -11.77 -1.77 -8.88
N VAL A 78 -10.47 -1.57 -8.74
CA VAL A 78 -9.73 -2.11 -7.59
C VAL A 78 -10.25 -1.50 -6.31
N LEU A 79 -10.40 -0.17 -6.25
CA LEU A 79 -10.95 0.53 -5.08
C LEU A 79 -12.43 0.18 -4.84
N GLU A 80 -13.22 0.02 -5.91
CA GLU A 80 -14.60 -0.45 -5.80
C GLU A 80 -14.67 -1.84 -5.14
N ARG A 81 -13.80 -2.78 -5.55
CA ARG A 81 -13.71 -4.14 -4.99
C ARG A 81 -13.40 -4.14 -3.50
N VAL A 82 -12.53 -3.25 -3.04
CA VAL A 82 -12.11 -3.22 -1.63
C VAL A 82 -12.97 -2.30 -0.75
N SER A 83 -13.85 -1.48 -1.32
CA SER A 83 -14.64 -0.48 -0.58
C SER A 83 -15.42 -1.07 0.60
N SER A 84 -16.07 -2.21 0.41
CA SER A 84 -16.82 -2.88 1.49
C SER A 84 -15.93 -3.37 2.64
N ARG A 85 -14.67 -3.71 2.37
CA ARG A 85 -13.69 -4.08 3.41
C ARG A 85 -13.24 -2.86 4.19
N ILE A 86 -13.01 -1.75 3.52
CA ILE A 86 -12.70 -0.46 4.17
C ILE A 86 -13.85 -0.04 5.08
N GLU A 87 -15.09 -0.07 4.58
CA GLU A 87 -16.29 0.26 5.37
C GLU A 87 -16.52 -0.67 6.56
N SER A 88 -16.09 -1.93 6.45
CA SER A 88 -16.18 -2.94 7.51
C SER A 88 -14.95 -2.99 8.41
N GLU A 89 -13.99 -2.06 8.26
CA GLU A 89 -12.74 -1.99 9.03
C GLU A 89 -11.95 -3.32 9.00
N LYS A 90 -11.87 -3.97 7.82
CA LYS A 90 -11.10 -5.18 7.61
C LYS A 90 -9.77 -4.86 6.94
N SER A 91 -8.68 -5.11 7.64
CA SER A 91 -7.32 -4.93 7.10
C SER A 91 -7.05 -5.89 5.95
N PHE A 92 -6.44 -5.40 4.86
CA PHE A 92 -6.12 -6.20 3.69
C PHE A 92 -4.86 -5.74 2.97
N VAL A 93 -4.33 -6.63 2.15
CA VAL A 93 -3.33 -6.36 1.10
C VAL A 93 -3.93 -6.85 -0.22
N CYS A 94 -3.94 -6.02 -1.25
CA CYS A 94 -4.29 -6.45 -2.61
C CYS A 94 -3.16 -7.31 -3.18
N VAL A 95 -3.53 -8.43 -3.78
CA VAL A 95 -2.60 -9.43 -4.28
C VAL A 95 -2.91 -9.83 -5.73
N ASN A 96 -1.87 -10.24 -6.45
CA ASN A 96 -1.97 -10.85 -7.75
C ASN A 96 -1.54 -12.32 -7.65
N THR A 97 -2.42 -13.26 -7.99
CA THR A 97 -2.16 -14.70 -7.95
C THR A 97 -1.78 -15.28 -9.30
N SER A 98 -1.84 -14.49 -10.38
CA SER A 98 -1.59 -14.95 -11.75
C SER A 98 -0.10 -15.07 -12.09
N ALA A 99 0.76 -14.38 -11.38
CA ALA A 99 2.21 -14.40 -11.55
C ALA A 99 2.91 -14.11 -10.21
N THR A 100 4.16 -14.56 -10.10
CA THR A 100 5.08 -14.20 -9.02
C THR A 100 6.45 -13.93 -9.63
N ALA A 101 6.83 -12.65 -9.70
CA ALA A 101 8.17 -12.28 -10.11
C ALA A 101 9.18 -12.47 -8.96
N GLU A 102 10.47 -12.65 -9.30
CA GLU A 102 11.51 -12.90 -8.28
C GLU A 102 11.70 -11.71 -7.36
N GLU A 103 11.55 -10.50 -7.88
CA GLU A 103 11.80 -9.23 -7.18
C GLU A 103 10.60 -8.72 -6.39
N GLU A 104 9.41 -9.32 -6.58
CA GLU A 104 8.17 -8.86 -5.94
C GLU A 104 8.02 -9.35 -4.50
N VAL A 105 7.22 -8.62 -3.73
CA VAL A 105 6.82 -9.02 -2.37
C VAL A 105 5.78 -10.13 -2.46
N LYS A 106 6.14 -11.30 -1.95
CA LYS A 106 5.34 -12.52 -2.01
C LYS A 106 4.62 -12.77 -0.70
N TYR A 107 3.54 -13.56 -0.73
CA TYR A 107 2.79 -13.87 0.48
C TYR A 107 2.42 -15.35 0.60
N THR A 108 2.22 -15.78 1.85
CA THR A 108 1.52 -17.01 2.23
C THR A 108 0.38 -16.70 3.17
N VAL A 109 -0.51 -17.67 3.39
CA VAL A 109 -1.62 -17.54 4.34
C VAL A 109 -1.56 -18.61 5.43
N ASP A 110 -2.22 -18.32 6.55
CA ASP A 110 -2.46 -19.27 7.61
C ASP A 110 -3.65 -20.21 7.30
N GLU A 111 -3.98 -21.13 8.21
CA GLU A 111 -5.11 -22.07 8.08
C GLU A 111 -6.48 -21.38 7.99
N LYS A 112 -6.57 -20.11 8.40
CA LYS A 112 -7.80 -19.30 8.36
C LYS A 112 -7.89 -18.43 7.11
N GLY A 113 -6.84 -18.42 6.27
CA GLY A 113 -6.77 -17.62 5.04
C GLY A 113 -6.26 -16.19 5.24
N PHE A 114 -5.75 -15.81 6.42
CA PHE A 114 -5.09 -14.53 6.63
C PHE A 114 -3.61 -14.60 6.23
N ILE A 115 -3.05 -13.47 5.79
CA ILE A 115 -1.62 -13.37 5.46
C ILE A 115 -0.79 -13.79 6.67
N LYS A 116 0.18 -14.68 6.42
CA LYS A 116 1.13 -15.19 7.42
C LYS A 116 2.53 -14.64 7.19
N GLU A 117 3.00 -14.65 5.95
CA GLU A 117 4.30 -14.15 5.54
C GLU A 117 4.11 -13.15 4.39
N LEU A 118 4.89 -12.08 4.36
CA LEU A 118 4.79 -11.01 3.37
C LEU A 118 6.18 -10.42 3.12
N SER A 119 6.97 -11.04 2.25
CA SER A 119 8.32 -10.56 1.90
C SER A 119 8.80 -11.08 0.55
N LYS A 120 9.90 -10.51 0.05
CA LYS A 120 10.55 -10.96 -1.19
C LYS A 120 11.14 -12.38 -1.09
N THR A 121 11.41 -12.87 0.11
CA THR A 121 12.10 -14.16 0.37
C THR A 121 11.15 -15.31 0.68
N VAL A 122 9.85 -15.08 0.67
CA VAL A 122 8.82 -16.11 0.93
C VAL A 122 8.97 -17.28 -0.03
N GLN A 123 8.92 -18.51 0.49
CA GLN A 123 8.96 -19.75 -0.26
C GLN A 123 7.55 -20.33 -0.38
N GLY A 124 7.23 -20.91 -1.54
CA GLY A 124 5.90 -21.48 -1.78
C GLY A 124 4.78 -20.45 -1.80
N ALA A 125 5.09 -19.27 -2.31
CA ALA A 125 4.18 -18.13 -2.39
C ALA A 125 2.90 -18.45 -3.17
N LEU A 126 1.78 -17.85 -2.74
CA LEU A 126 0.48 -17.93 -3.41
C LEU A 126 0.30 -16.84 -4.48
N GLY A 127 1.14 -15.83 -4.47
CA GLY A 127 1.10 -14.68 -5.36
C GLY A 127 2.00 -13.56 -4.84
N GLU A 128 1.81 -12.37 -5.38
CA GLU A 128 2.57 -11.16 -5.04
C GLU A 128 1.64 -10.04 -4.54
N ALA A 129 2.15 -9.16 -3.65
CA ALA A 129 1.46 -7.95 -3.22
C ALA A 129 1.56 -6.86 -4.29
N VAL A 130 0.52 -6.04 -4.43
CA VAL A 130 0.39 -5.05 -5.52
C VAL A 130 0.52 -3.60 -5.02
N GLY A 131 1.05 -3.38 -3.83
CA GLY A 131 1.24 -2.04 -3.29
C GLY A 131 -0.05 -1.26 -3.00
N ILE A 132 -1.20 -1.93 -2.81
CA ILE A 132 -2.49 -1.34 -2.42
C ILE A 132 -2.94 -2.04 -1.14
N ASN A 133 -3.00 -1.30 -0.02
CA ASN A 133 -3.13 -1.91 1.30
C ASN A 133 -4.04 -1.07 2.19
N PHE A 134 -4.71 -1.71 3.15
CA PHE A 134 -5.52 -1.03 4.15
C PHE A 134 -5.29 -1.62 5.53
N ILE A 135 -5.14 -0.74 6.51
CA ILE A 135 -5.13 -1.11 7.93
C ILE A 135 -6.32 -0.47 8.63
N SER A 136 -7.08 -1.27 9.38
CA SER A 136 -8.20 -0.80 10.19
C SER A 136 -7.73 0.10 11.34
N ALA A 137 -8.63 0.94 11.83
CA ALA A 137 -8.38 1.75 13.02
C ALA A 137 -7.93 0.90 14.22
N THR A 138 -8.52 -0.30 14.37
CA THR A 138 -8.22 -1.22 15.45
C THR A 138 -6.78 -1.77 15.41
N HIS A 139 -6.25 -2.02 14.21
CA HIS A 139 -4.91 -2.62 14.04
C HIS A 139 -3.80 -1.57 13.87
N LYS A 140 -4.17 -0.31 13.65
CA LYS A 140 -3.21 0.74 13.27
C LYS A 140 -2.12 0.97 14.31
N GLU A 141 -2.45 0.99 15.59
CA GLU A 141 -1.49 1.20 16.68
C GLU A 141 -0.45 0.07 16.78
N ASP A 142 -0.89 -1.17 16.57
CA ASP A 142 0.01 -2.32 16.51
C ASP A 142 0.99 -2.20 15.34
N VAL A 143 0.49 -1.79 14.16
CA VAL A 143 1.34 -1.59 12.97
C VAL A 143 2.31 -0.42 13.20
N ILE A 144 1.89 0.71 13.78
CA ILE A 144 2.78 1.83 14.14
C ILE A 144 3.91 1.34 15.06
N THR A 145 3.57 0.58 16.10
CA THR A 145 4.54 0.02 17.05
C THR A 145 5.59 -0.84 16.34
N GLN A 146 5.18 -1.69 15.40
CA GLN A 146 6.12 -2.55 14.70
C GLN A 146 6.93 -1.80 13.62
N LEU A 147 6.35 -0.81 12.94
CA LEU A 147 7.09 0.06 12.03
C LEU A 147 8.17 0.89 12.75
N GLN A 148 7.93 1.30 14.00
CA GLN A 148 8.95 1.93 14.84
C GLN A 148 10.13 0.99 15.14
N ALA A 149 9.84 -0.31 15.31
CA ALA A 149 10.85 -1.35 15.58
C ALA A 149 11.62 -1.79 14.31
N CYS A 150 11.13 -1.49 13.11
CA CYS A 150 11.83 -1.78 11.86
C CYS A 150 13.14 -0.99 11.75
N GLY A 151 14.14 -1.60 11.10
CA GLY A 151 15.36 -0.91 10.68
C GLY A 151 15.07 0.17 9.63
N ASP A 152 16.01 1.08 9.44
CA ASP A 152 15.85 2.21 8.51
C ASP A 152 15.73 1.76 7.05
N GLN A 153 16.31 0.64 6.68
CA GLN A 153 16.27 0.08 5.33
C GLN A 153 15.18 -0.97 5.12
N ASP A 154 14.34 -1.23 6.12
CA ASP A 154 13.23 -2.17 5.99
C ASP A 154 12.10 -1.57 5.14
N TYR A 155 11.48 -2.42 4.33
CA TYR A 155 10.21 -2.12 3.66
C TYR A 155 9.05 -2.16 4.66
N PHE A 156 7.92 -1.54 4.34
CA PHE A 156 6.76 -1.52 5.25
C PHE A 156 6.16 -2.90 5.49
N GLU A 157 6.30 -3.82 4.56
CA GLU A 157 5.84 -5.21 4.68
C GLU A 157 6.48 -5.91 5.90
N ARG A 158 7.73 -5.56 6.22
CA ARG A 158 8.36 -6.07 7.44
C ARG A 158 7.62 -5.64 8.70
N GLY A 159 7.11 -4.41 8.73
CA GLY A 159 6.25 -3.91 9.81
C GLY A 159 4.94 -4.68 9.92
N LEU A 160 4.32 -5.00 8.77
CA LEU A 160 3.11 -5.82 8.72
C LEU A 160 3.37 -7.26 9.20
N GLU A 161 4.44 -7.91 8.73
CA GLU A 161 4.84 -9.24 9.23
C GLU A 161 5.02 -9.26 10.75
N LEU A 162 5.74 -8.27 11.29
CA LEU A 162 5.94 -8.16 12.74
C LEU A 162 4.62 -7.92 13.48
N ALA A 163 3.68 -7.17 12.92
CA ALA A 163 2.36 -6.95 13.51
C ALA A 163 1.52 -8.22 13.51
N ILE A 164 1.58 -9.01 12.44
CA ILE A 164 0.96 -10.34 12.37
C ILE A 164 1.58 -11.26 13.43
N GLU A 165 2.90 -11.37 13.47
CA GLU A 165 3.63 -12.29 14.33
C GLU A 165 3.51 -11.97 15.82
N LYS A 166 3.66 -10.68 16.20
CA LYS A 166 3.78 -10.26 17.60
C LYS A 166 2.48 -9.78 18.21
N SER A 167 1.59 -9.17 17.40
CA SER A 167 0.33 -8.58 17.89
C SER A 167 -0.90 -9.37 17.44
N GLY A 168 -0.74 -10.36 16.55
CA GLY A 168 -1.85 -11.16 16.02
C GLY A 168 -2.78 -10.38 15.09
N VAL A 169 -2.26 -9.34 14.44
CA VAL A 169 -3.01 -8.57 13.45
C VAL A 169 -3.43 -9.48 12.30
N GLN A 170 -4.72 -9.43 11.93
CA GLN A 170 -5.27 -10.23 10.84
C GLN A 170 -5.40 -9.37 9.59
N ILE A 171 -4.78 -9.79 8.50
CA ILE A 171 -4.77 -9.10 7.21
C ILE A 171 -5.29 -10.05 6.13
N GLU A 172 -6.37 -9.69 5.43
CA GLU A 172 -6.92 -10.48 4.33
C GLU A 172 -6.10 -10.27 3.05
N PRO A 173 -5.73 -11.32 2.29
CA PRO A 173 -5.31 -11.15 0.90
C PRO A 173 -6.54 -10.89 0.04
N VAL A 174 -6.54 -9.82 -0.76
CA VAL A 174 -7.63 -9.52 -1.69
C VAL A 174 -7.10 -9.70 -3.11
N ASP A 175 -7.53 -10.78 -3.75
CA ASP A 175 -7.13 -11.08 -5.14
C ASP A 175 -7.75 -10.08 -6.11
N ILE A 176 -6.87 -9.42 -6.88
CA ILE A 176 -7.20 -8.47 -7.95
C ILE A 176 -6.62 -8.89 -9.30
N SER A 177 -6.24 -10.16 -9.47
CA SER A 177 -5.56 -10.68 -10.67
C SER A 177 -6.34 -10.48 -11.98
N ASP A 178 -7.66 -10.34 -11.89
CA ASP A 178 -8.57 -10.09 -13.02
C ASP A 178 -8.76 -8.58 -13.32
N LEU A 179 -8.15 -7.70 -12.52
CA LEU A 179 -8.16 -6.25 -12.69
C LEU A 179 -6.77 -5.76 -13.09
N PHE A 180 -6.76 -4.60 -13.74
CA PHE A 180 -5.50 -3.98 -14.07
C PHE A 180 -4.88 -3.29 -12.85
N ALA A 181 -3.65 -3.71 -12.52
CA ALA A 181 -2.76 -3.03 -11.60
C ALA A 181 -1.31 -3.37 -11.99
N VAL A 182 -0.43 -2.39 -12.06
CA VAL A 182 0.97 -2.56 -12.43
C VAL A 182 1.85 -1.55 -11.67
N GLU A 183 2.98 -2.00 -11.15
CA GLU A 183 4.08 -1.15 -10.70
C GLU A 183 4.88 -0.66 -11.92
N VAL A 184 5.21 0.61 -11.95
CA VAL A 184 5.91 1.25 -13.07
C VAL A 184 7.37 1.48 -12.68
N ASP A 185 8.18 0.44 -12.86
CA ASP A 185 9.62 0.47 -12.58
C ASP A 185 10.45 0.77 -13.83
N PHE A 186 9.98 0.29 -14.98
CA PHE A 186 10.68 0.40 -16.26
C PHE A 186 9.81 1.06 -17.33
N GLN A 187 10.45 1.50 -18.43
CA GLN A 187 9.75 2.10 -19.57
C GLN A 187 8.67 1.18 -20.16
N ALA A 188 8.90 -0.13 -20.17
CA ALA A 188 7.92 -1.11 -20.65
C ALA A 188 6.62 -1.13 -19.82
N ASP A 189 6.73 -0.92 -18.51
CA ASP A 189 5.57 -0.86 -17.61
C ASP A 189 4.78 0.43 -17.84
N LEU A 190 5.49 1.54 -18.01
CA LEU A 190 4.86 2.82 -18.36
C LEU A 190 4.13 2.74 -19.71
N ASP A 191 4.72 2.12 -20.71
CA ASP A 191 4.09 1.93 -22.01
C ASP A 191 2.83 1.06 -21.90
N ARG A 192 2.87 0.00 -21.08
CA ARG A 192 1.72 -0.86 -20.76
C ARG A 192 0.63 -0.10 -20.01
N ALA A 193 0.99 0.69 -19.01
CA ALA A 193 0.07 1.53 -18.27
C ALA A 193 -0.63 2.53 -19.19
N ASN A 194 0.09 3.22 -20.09
CA ASN A 194 -0.47 4.18 -21.03
C ASN A 194 -1.43 3.55 -22.05
N GLN A 195 -1.18 2.30 -22.49
CA GLN A 195 -2.09 1.59 -23.40
C GLN A 195 -3.44 1.25 -22.76
N LEU A 196 -3.47 1.09 -21.45
CA LEU A 196 -4.67 0.69 -20.70
C LEU A 196 -5.46 1.90 -20.18
N LEU A 197 -4.84 3.07 -20.11
CA LEU A 197 -5.48 4.34 -19.75
C LEU A 197 -5.99 5.13 -20.97
N SER A 198 -5.70 4.68 -22.19
CA SER A 198 -6.13 5.30 -23.45
C SER A 198 -7.42 4.68 -23.96
#